data_a234ebf505050d3b1aa1c33c228f0350
#
_entry.id   a234ebf505050d3b1aa1c33c228f0350
#
_cell.length_a   1.000
_cell.length_b   1.000
_cell.length_c   1.000
_cell.angle_alpha   90.00
_cell.angle_beta   90.00
_cell.angle_gamma   90.00
#
_symmetry.space_group_name_H-M   'P 1'
#
loop_
_entity.id
_entity.type
_entity.pdbx_description
1 polymer ?
#
loop_
_entity_poly.entity_id
_entity_poly.type
_entity_poly.pdbx_seq_one_letter_code
_entity_poly.pdbx_strand_id
1 'polypeptide(L)'
;QLIMESKMNKFVAAMLLAVAPTISLAGGHSAFSGHGTGVTTNTNVMEGVTGVHVHNTTNDVWIYDNPPEGFPAAVHAHCNWFIAMAAGQEQPMGGSVTCQAINPNGDIGLWNGTFQPNGTVEPILIAGTGQWADYIGAKWVGVTTSNPSKLSSVYNFTPAN
;
A
#
# COMPACT_ATOMS: atom_id res chain seq x y z
N GLN A 1 7.03 -15.19 57.15
CA GLN A 1 6.44 -14.14 56.26
C GLN A 1 7.47 -13.53 55.26
N LEU A 2 8.76 -13.84 55.38
CA LEU A 2 9.87 -13.27 54.55
C LEU A 2 10.30 -14.13 53.34
N ILE A 3 9.75 -15.32 53.14
CA ILE A 3 10.20 -16.26 52.09
C ILE A 3 9.31 -16.18 50.81
N MET A 4 8.15 -15.54 50.88
CA MET A 4 7.23 -15.46 49.76
C MET A 4 7.46 -14.25 48.79
N GLU A 5 8.12 -13.19 49.28
CA GLU A 5 8.40 -12.00 48.44
C GLU A 5 9.59 -12.19 47.46
N SER A 6 10.54 -13.09 47.80
CA SER A 6 11.71 -13.31 46.96
C SER A 6 11.43 -14.13 45.67
N LYS A 7 10.33 -14.88 45.63
CA LYS A 7 10.00 -15.69 44.44
C LYS A 7 9.18 -14.91 43.42
N MET A 8 8.41 -13.90 43.83
CA MET A 8 7.57 -13.11 42.94
C MET A 8 8.40 -12.15 42.06
N ASN A 9 9.48 -11.60 42.60
CA ASN A 9 10.36 -10.69 41.83
C ASN A 9 11.18 -11.38 40.75
N LYS A 10 11.42 -12.69 40.86
CA LYS A 10 12.16 -13.45 39.82
C LYS A 10 11.26 -13.82 38.62
N PHE A 11 9.95 -13.97 38.84
CA PHE A 11 9.01 -14.25 37.75
C PHE A 11 8.68 -13.01 36.94
N VAL A 12 8.60 -11.84 37.58
CA VAL A 12 8.32 -10.56 36.88
C VAL A 12 9.53 -10.14 36.02
N ALA A 13 10.76 -10.39 36.48
CA ALA A 13 11.97 -10.10 35.70
C ALA A 13 12.14 -11.02 34.46
N ALA A 14 11.66 -12.27 34.55
CA ALA A 14 11.74 -13.22 33.43
C ALA A 14 10.68 -12.93 32.35
N MET A 15 9.54 -12.33 32.70
CA MET A 15 8.48 -11.99 31.74
C MET A 15 8.76 -10.72 30.95
N LEU A 16 9.58 -9.80 31.44
CA LEU A 16 9.97 -8.57 30.75
C LEU A 16 11.05 -8.76 29.67
N LEU A 17 11.75 -9.90 29.69
CA LEU A 17 12.76 -10.23 28.67
C LEU A 17 12.21 -10.97 27.43
N ALA A 18 10.94 -11.42 27.48
CA ALA A 18 10.32 -12.20 26.40
C ALA A 18 9.58 -11.35 25.36
N VAL A 19 9.50 -10.03 25.56
CA VAL A 19 8.88 -9.08 24.61
C VAL A 19 9.94 -8.07 24.16
N ALA A 20 11.11 -8.56 23.75
CA ALA A 20 11.89 -7.77 22.81
C ALA A 20 11.15 -7.84 21.47
N PRO A 21 10.61 -6.70 20.93
CA PRO A 21 10.19 -6.71 19.55
C PRO A 21 11.42 -7.13 18.77
N THR A 22 11.37 -8.27 18.10
CA THR A 22 12.28 -8.53 17.01
C THR A 22 12.01 -7.42 16.01
N ILE A 23 12.82 -6.38 16.03
CA ILE A 23 12.91 -5.44 14.91
C ILE A 23 13.44 -6.35 13.80
N SER A 24 12.53 -6.94 13.04
CA SER A 24 12.82 -7.45 11.73
C SER A 24 13.34 -6.23 10.98
N LEU A 25 14.65 -6.09 10.86
CA LEU A 25 15.23 -5.26 9.84
C LEU A 25 14.66 -5.81 8.55
N ALA A 26 13.67 -5.09 7.98
CA ALA A 26 13.13 -5.41 6.69
C ALA A 26 14.32 -5.64 5.78
N GLY A 27 14.54 -6.89 5.39
CA GLY A 27 15.62 -7.24 4.49
C GLY A 27 15.41 -6.37 3.26
N GLY A 28 16.40 -5.53 2.92
CA GLY A 28 16.27 -4.51 1.88
C GLY A 28 16.12 -5.11 0.48
N HIS A 29 15.04 -5.82 0.23
CA HIS A 29 14.67 -6.22 -1.11
C HIS A 29 14.25 -4.97 -1.87
N SER A 30 14.93 -4.69 -2.96
CA SER A 30 14.57 -3.60 -3.85
C SER A 30 13.19 -3.86 -4.45
N ALA A 31 12.33 -2.86 -4.44
CA ALA A 31 11.09 -2.88 -5.19
C ALA A 31 11.38 -3.22 -6.68
N PHE A 32 10.44 -3.78 -7.37
CA PHE A 32 10.54 -4.16 -8.79
C PHE A 32 9.48 -3.44 -9.60
N SER A 33 9.74 -3.25 -10.89
CA SER A 33 8.84 -2.55 -11.80
C SER A 33 7.66 -3.43 -12.21
N GLY A 34 6.64 -2.77 -12.75
CA GLY A 34 5.49 -3.44 -13.31
C GLY A 34 4.51 -2.46 -13.91
N HIS A 35 3.40 -2.99 -14.33
CA HIS A 35 2.28 -2.24 -14.86
C HIS A 35 0.96 -2.81 -14.34
N GLY A 36 -0.08 -2.02 -14.43
CA GLY A 36 -1.38 -2.44 -13.94
C GLY A 36 -2.53 -1.84 -14.72
N THR A 37 -3.68 -2.45 -14.53
CA THR A 37 -4.97 -1.92 -14.98
C THR A 37 -5.90 -1.85 -13.79
N GLY A 38 -6.64 -0.75 -13.70
CA GLY A 38 -7.67 -0.56 -12.69
C GLY A 38 -9.03 -0.29 -13.33
N VAL A 39 -10.07 -0.87 -12.75
CA VAL A 39 -11.46 -0.60 -13.13
C VAL A 39 -12.17 0.00 -11.92
N THR A 40 -12.70 1.21 -12.09
CA THR A 40 -13.50 1.87 -11.05
C THR A 40 -14.83 1.15 -10.88
N THR A 41 -15.08 0.71 -9.66
CA THR A 41 -16.30 -0.02 -9.28
C THR A 41 -17.31 0.88 -8.55
N ASN A 42 -16.81 1.95 -7.92
CA ASN A 42 -17.65 2.92 -7.23
C ASN A 42 -16.99 4.30 -7.25
N THR A 43 -17.82 5.34 -7.33
CA THR A 43 -17.40 6.75 -7.24
C THR A 43 -18.38 7.51 -6.36
N ASN A 44 -17.86 8.18 -5.33
CA ASN A 44 -18.59 9.14 -4.52
C ASN A 44 -17.94 10.51 -4.68
N VAL A 45 -18.77 11.54 -4.89
CA VAL A 45 -18.31 12.92 -5.02
C VAL A 45 -18.92 13.75 -3.89
N MET A 46 -18.08 14.46 -3.16
CA MET A 46 -18.48 15.46 -2.19
C MET A 46 -18.16 16.83 -2.79
N GLU A 47 -19.20 17.60 -3.06
CA GLU A 47 -19.07 18.94 -3.66
C GLU A 47 -18.99 20.00 -2.57
N GLY A 48 -18.07 20.92 -2.74
CA GLY A 48 -17.89 22.12 -1.94
C GLY A 48 -17.89 23.37 -2.83
N VAL A 49 -17.96 24.54 -2.23
CA VAL A 49 -17.98 25.82 -2.95
C VAL A 49 -16.68 26.04 -3.75
N THR A 50 -15.55 25.58 -3.25
CA THR A 50 -14.22 25.83 -3.82
C THR A 50 -13.59 24.62 -4.49
N GLY A 51 -14.26 23.46 -4.50
CA GLY A 51 -13.74 22.23 -5.10
C GLY A 51 -14.57 21.02 -4.78
N VAL A 52 -14.08 19.88 -5.22
CA VAL A 52 -14.69 18.58 -5.00
C VAL A 52 -13.70 17.61 -4.37
N HIS A 53 -14.23 16.71 -3.57
CA HIS A 53 -13.51 15.54 -3.09
C HIS A 53 -14.11 14.31 -3.75
N VAL A 54 -13.27 13.53 -4.43
CA VAL A 54 -13.69 12.31 -5.14
C VAL A 54 -13.14 11.11 -4.36
N HIS A 55 -14.03 10.19 -4.02
CA HIS A 55 -13.66 8.87 -3.49
C HIS A 55 -13.99 7.81 -4.54
N ASN A 56 -12.96 7.17 -5.07
CA ASN A 56 -13.07 6.05 -6.00
C ASN A 56 -12.66 4.76 -5.34
N THR A 57 -13.38 3.69 -5.66
CA THR A 57 -12.96 2.32 -5.37
C THR A 57 -12.64 1.64 -6.69
N THR A 58 -11.50 0.96 -6.78
CA THR A 58 -11.08 0.26 -7.99
C THR A 58 -10.72 -1.20 -7.70
N ASN A 59 -10.95 -2.05 -8.69
CA ASN A 59 -10.39 -3.39 -8.77
C ASN A 59 -9.26 -3.37 -9.80
N ASP A 60 -8.09 -3.77 -9.37
CA ASP A 60 -6.87 -3.66 -10.13
C ASP A 60 -6.24 -5.04 -10.33
N VAL A 61 -5.51 -5.19 -11.45
CA VAL A 61 -4.56 -6.28 -11.67
C VAL A 61 -3.20 -5.66 -11.84
N TRP A 62 -2.24 -6.07 -11.00
CA TRP A 62 -0.85 -5.66 -11.08
C TRP A 62 -0.03 -6.80 -11.67
N ILE A 63 0.78 -6.50 -12.67
CA ILE A 63 1.66 -7.42 -13.37
C ILE A 63 3.08 -6.92 -13.18
N TYR A 64 3.95 -7.78 -12.65
CA TYR A 64 5.32 -7.43 -12.32
C TYR A 64 6.28 -7.80 -13.44
N ASP A 65 7.19 -6.88 -13.73
CA ASP A 65 8.28 -7.11 -14.69
C ASP A 65 9.44 -7.77 -13.95
N ASN A 66 9.78 -9.00 -14.35
CA ASN A 66 10.88 -9.77 -13.78
C ASN A 66 10.83 -9.85 -12.22
N PRO A 67 9.72 -10.34 -11.65
CA PRO A 67 9.63 -10.49 -10.21
C PRO A 67 10.71 -11.46 -9.71
N PRO A 68 11.13 -11.36 -8.44
CA PRO A 68 12.06 -12.31 -7.85
C PRO A 68 11.53 -13.75 -7.91
N GLU A 69 12.45 -14.71 -7.87
CA GLU A 69 12.08 -16.13 -7.86
C GLU A 69 11.09 -16.44 -6.74
N GLY A 70 10.02 -17.16 -7.08
CA GLY A 70 8.94 -17.50 -6.16
C GLY A 70 7.91 -16.39 -5.95
N PHE A 71 8.16 -15.16 -6.40
CA PHE A 71 7.17 -14.11 -6.32
C PHE A 71 6.16 -14.21 -7.47
N PRO A 72 4.87 -13.97 -7.25
CA PRO A 72 3.87 -14.10 -8.32
C PRO A 72 4.10 -13.08 -9.43
N ALA A 73 3.86 -13.48 -10.68
CA ALA A 73 3.95 -12.58 -11.82
C ALA A 73 2.82 -11.54 -11.84
N ALA A 74 1.69 -11.85 -11.21
CA ALA A 74 0.55 -10.94 -11.12
C ALA A 74 -0.21 -11.13 -9.82
N VAL A 75 -0.87 -10.06 -9.37
CA VAL A 75 -1.74 -10.06 -8.18
C VAL A 75 -3.01 -9.28 -8.46
N HIS A 76 -4.05 -9.61 -7.71
CA HIS A 76 -5.29 -8.84 -7.68
C HIS A 76 -5.24 -7.83 -6.54
N ALA A 77 -5.63 -6.59 -6.81
CA ALA A 77 -5.67 -5.53 -5.81
C ALA A 77 -7.03 -4.83 -5.76
N HIS A 78 -7.36 -4.32 -4.59
CA HIS A 78 -8.53 -3.49 -4.34
C HIS A 78 -8.05 -2.18 -3.72
N CYS A 79 -8.35 -1.06 -4.37
CA CYS A 79 -7.84 0.24 -3.97
C CYS A 79 -8.96 1.22 -3.66
N ASN A 80 -8.73 2.07 -2.66
CA ASN A 80 -9.55 3.22 -2.31
C ASN A 80 -8.73 4.50 -2.53
N TRP A 81 -9.24 5.40 -3.35
CA TRP A 81 -8.63 6.65 -3.75
C TRP A 81 -9.41 7.82 -3.19
N PHE A 82 -8.74 8.76 -2.56
CA PHE A 82 -9.31 10.00 -2.06
C PHE A 82 -8.59 11.16 -2.73
N ILE A 83 -9.25 11.84 -3.66
CA ILE A 83 -8.65 12.85 -4.52
C ILE A 83 -9.36 14.18 -4.29
N ALA A 84 -8.61 15.24 -4.02
CA ALA A 84 -9.10 16.59 -3.94
C ALA A 84 -8.84 17.35 -5.25
N MET A 85 -9.84 18.06 -5.76
CA MET A 85 -9.75 18.89 -6.96
C MET A 85 -10.33 20.27 -6.66
N ALA A 86 -9.63 21.33 -7.07
CA ALA A 86 -10.17 22.69 -6.97
C ALA A 86 -11.27 22.93 -8.03
N ALA A 87 -12.21 23.79 -7.72
CA ALA A 87 -13.29 24.14 -8.65
C ALA A 87 -12.72 24.69 -9.97
N GLY A 88 -13.20 24.14 -11.09
CA GLY A 88 -12.77 24.53 -12.43
C GLY A 88 -11.37 24.07 -12.83
N GLN A 89 -10.71 23.24 -12.03
CA GLN A 89 -9.42 22.65 -12.36
C GLN A 89 -9.61 21.19 -12.79
N GLU A 90 -8.86 20.77 -13.82
CA GLU A 90 -8.80 19.37 -14.26
C GLU A 90 -7.71 18.56 -13.53
N GLN A 91 -6.73 19.29 -12.97
CA GLN A 91 -5.63 18.68 -12.23
C GLN A 91 -6.00 18.49 -10.77
N PRO A 92 -5.66 17.36 -10.16
CA PRO A 92 -5.85 17.14 -8.74
C PRO A 92 -4.94 18.07 -7.91
N MET A 93 -5.42 18.45 -6.75
CA MET A 93 -4.61 19.15 -5.74
C MET A 93 -3.70 18.17 -4.99
N GLY A 94 -4.06 16.91 -4.99
CA GLY A 94 -3.43 15.81 -4.27
C GLY A 94 -4.45 14.85 -3.72
N GLY A 95 -3.97 13.87 -2.94
CA GLY A 95 -4.86 12.88 -2.35
C GLY A 95 -4.10 11.74 -1.69
N SER A 96 -4.84 10.68 -1.41
CA SER A 96 -4.28 9.45 -0.85
C SER A 96 -4.88 8.22 -1.52
N VAL A 97 -4.16 7.12 -1.44
CA VAL A 97 -4.65 5.81 -1.88
C VAL A 97 -4.28 4.76 -0.84
N THR A 98 -5.18 3.83 -0.61
CA THR A 98 -4.91 2.62 0.16
C THR A 98 -5.31 1.43 -0.69
N CYS A 99 -4.37 0.50 -0.91
CA CYS A 99 -4.62 -0.71 -1.69
C CYS A 99 -4.36 -1.95 -0.83
N GLN A 100 -5.19 -2.95 -1.00
CA GLN A 100 -5.00 -4.30 -0.50
C GLN A 100 -4.80 -5.21 -1.70
N ALA A 101 -3.74 -6.00 -1.72
CA ALA A 101 -3.54 -6.99 -2.77
C ALA A 101 -3.42 -8.39 -2.19
N ILE A 102 -3.84 -9.35 -2.97
CA ILE A 102 -3.73 -10.78 -2.65
C ILE A 102 -3.04 -11.48 -3.81
N ASN A 103 -2.07 -12.31 -3.50
CA ASN A 103 -1.40 -13.15 -4.48
C ASN A 103 -2.12 -14.52 -4.63
N PRO A 104 -1.79 -15.33 -5.64
CA PRO A 104 -2.39 -16.65 -5.82
C PRO A 104 -2.17 -17.62 -4.66
N ASN A 105 -1.17 -17.40 -3.81
CA ASN A 105 -0.89 -18.21 -2.63
C ASN A 105 -1.72 -17.80 -1.41
N GLY A 106 -2.47 -16.69 -1.51
CA GLY A 106 -3.26 -16.14 -0.42
C GLY A 106 -2.52 -15.17 0.49
N ASP A 107 -1.26 -14.83 0.19
CA ASP A 107 -0.55 -13.78 0.92
C ASP A 107 -1.14 -12.42 0.61
N ILE A 108 -1.22 -11.57 1.61
CA ILE A 108 -1.80 -10.23 1.50
C ILE A 108 -0.73 -9.17 1.71
N GLY A 109 -0.84 -8.09 0.92
CA GLY A 109 -0.08 -6.86 1.09
C GLY A 109 -1.00 -5.66 1.26
N LEU A 110 -0.59 -4.70 2.08
CA LEU A 110 -1.29 -3.45 2.31
C LEU A 110 -0.37 -2.28 1.96
N TRP A 111 -0.81 -1.48 1.01
CA TRP A 111 -0.12 -0.27 0.56
C TRP A 111 -0.87 0.97 1.00
N ASN A 112 -0.11 1.99 1.34
CA ASN A 112 -0.61 3.34 1.52
C ASN A 112 0.23 4.30 0.70
N GLY A 113 -0.39 5.28 0.04
CA GLY A 113 0.31 6.19 -0.83
C GLY A 113 -0.33 7.56 -0.91
N THR A 114 0.45 8.51 -1.43
CA THR A 114 0.00 9.86 -1.74
C THR A 114 -0.18 10.03 -3.23
N PHE A 115 -1.25 10.74 -3.61
CA PHE A 115 -1.50 11.17 -4.97
C PHE A 115 -1.00 12.62 -5.09
N GLN A 116 -0.05 12.84 -5.98
CA GLN A 116 0.61 14.13 -6.16
C GLN A 116 -0.13 15.01 -7.18
N PRO A 117 -0.01 16.35 -7.10
CA PRO A 117 -0.64 17.25 -8.08
C PRO A 117 -0.19 17.02 -9.53
N ASN A 118 1.00 16.46 -9.75
CA ASN A 118 1.51 16.10 -11.07
C ASN A 118 0.92 14.80 -11.64
N GLY A 119 -0.01 14.15 -10.90
CA GLY A 119 -0.65 12.90 -11.32
C GLY A 119 0.12 11.63 -10.97
N THR A 120 1.27 11.73 -10.29
CA THR A 120 1.99 10.55 -9.78
C THR A 120 1.40 10.03 -8.49
N VAL A 121 1.61 8.75 -8.22
CA VAL A 121 1.25 8.10 -6.97
C VAL A 121 2.51 7.52 -6.35
N GLU A 122 2.69 7.71 -5.05
CA GLU A 122 3.86 7.24 -4.31
C GLU A 122 3.42 6.26 -3.21
N PRO A 123 3.17 4.98 -3.55
CA PRO A 123 2.78 3.98 -2.58
C PRO A 123 3.99 3.38 -1.86
N ILE A 124 3.76 3.04 -0.58
CA ILE A 124 4.67 2.27 0.27
C ILE A 124 3.93 1.03 0.77
N LEU A 125 4.58 -0.13 0.77
CA LEU A 125 4.06 -1.32 1.41
C LEU A 125 4.22 -1.17 2.93
N ILE A 126 3.09 -1.06 3.64
CA ILE A 126 3.08 -0.80 5.09
C ILE A 126 2.88 -2.06 5.94
N ALA A 127 2.30 -3.12 5.34
CA ALA A 127 2.13 -4.42 5.98
C ALA A 127 2.03 -5.51 4.93
N GLY A 128 2.44 -6.74 5.27
CA GLY A 128 2.35 -7.87 4.38
C GLY A 128 2.52 -9.20 5.09
N THR A 129 1.98 -10.26 4.50
CA THR A 129 2.18 -11.65 4.92
C THR A 129 2.94 -12.43 3.86
N GLY A 130 3.50 -13.60 4.23
CA GLY A 130 4.24 -14.46 3.33
C GLY A 130 5.31 -13.70 2.55
N GLN A 131 5.27 -13.80 1.24
CA GLN A 131 6.25 -13.15 0.35
C GLN A 131 6.26 -11.61 0.44
N TRP A 132 5.15 -10.97 0.82
CA TRP A 132 5.09 -9.52 0.99
C TRP A 132 5.83 -9.02 2.22
N ALA A 133 6.02 -9.87 3.24
CA ALA A 133 6.67 -9.47 4.48
C ALA A 133 8.10 -8.94 4.27
N ASP A 134 8.81 -9.50 3.30
CA ASP A 134 10.20 -9.13 2.98
C ASP A 134 10.31 -7.76 2.28
N TYR A 135 9.20 -7.23 1.77
CA TYR A 135 9.12 -5.95 1.05
C TYR A 135 8.50 -4.82 1.87
N ILE A 136 8.17 -5.04 3.15
CA ILE A 136 7.61 -3.98 4.00
C ILE A 136 8.59 -2.79 4.04
N GLY A 137 8.07 -1.59 3.74
CA GLY A 137 8.85 -0.37 3.61
C GLY A 137 9.33 -0.06 2.19
N ALA A 138 9.21 -1.00 1.25
CA ALA A 138 9.51 -0.74 -0.15
C ALA A 138 8.55 0.29 -0.73
N LYS A 139 9.08 1.16 -1.60
CA LYS A 139 8.36 2.29 -2.19
C LYS A 139 8.35 2.17 -3.70
N TRP A 140 7.30 2.69 -4.29
CA TRP A 140 7.13 2.78 -5.74
C TRP A 140 6.70 4.19 -6.15
N VAL A 141 6.83 4.46 -7.44
CA VAL A 141 6.18 5.59 -8.11
C VAL A 141 5.30 5.02 -9.22
N GLY A 142 4.02 5.34 -9.16
CA GLY A 142 3.02 4.98 -10.17
C GLY A 142 2.68 6.16 -11.06
N VAL A 143 2.53 5.92 -12.35
CA VAL A 143 2.14 6.93 -13.36
C VAL A 143 1.07 6.34 -14.25
N THR A 144 -0.08 7.01 -14.35
CA THR A 144 -1.13 6.63 -15.31
C THR A 144 -0.65 6.94 -16.72
N THR A 145 -0.69 5.95 -17.59
CA THR A 145 -0.26 6.05 -18.98
C THR A 145 -1.42 6.20 -19.96
N SER A 146 -2.60 5.72 -19.59
CA SER A 146 -3.80 5.77 -20.42
C SER A 146 -5.06 5.59 -19.57
N ASN A 147 -6.14 6.22 -20.03
CA ASN A 147 -7.50 6.00 -19.54
C ASN A 147 -8.37 5.51 -20.69
N PRO A 148 -8.44 4.18 -20.96
CA PRO A 148 -9.22 3.62 -22.06
C PRO A 148 -10.70 3.94 -21.99
N SER A 149 -11.21 4.21 -20.79
CA SER A 149 -12.55 4.72 -20.54
C SER A 149 -12.58 5.64 -19.31
N LYS A 150 -13.73 6.25 -19.01
CA LYS A 150 -13.93 7.02 -17.76
C LYS A 150 -13.81 6.16 -16.49
N LEU A 151 -13.95 4.85 -16.64
CA LEU A 151 -13.96 3.90 -15.52
C LEU A 151 -12.71 3.00 -15.48
N SER A 152 -11.74 3.19 -16.40
CA SER A 152 -10.57 2.33 -16.45
C SER A 152 -9.29 3.12 -16.67
N SER A 153 -8.22 2.68 -16.04
CA SER A 153 -6.89 3.23 -16.14
C SER A 153 -5.87 2.14 -16.44
N VAL A 154 -4.81 2.52 -17.15
CA VAL A 154 -3.58 1.74 -17.33
C VAL A 154 -2.44 2.57 -16.76
N TYR A 155 -1.56 1.97 -16.01
CA TYR A 155 -0.46 2.67 -15.35
C TYR A 155 0.78 1.79 -15.25
N ASN A 156 1.93 2.43 -15.18
CA ASN A 156 3.20 1.78 -14.87
C ASN A 156 3.61 2.16 -13.44
N PHE A 157 4.38 1.29 -12.80
CA PHE A 157 5.02 1.59 -11.53
C PHE A 157 6.47 1.12 -11.54
N THR A 158 7.32 1.91 -10.90
CA THR A 158 8.75 1.66 -10.78
C THR A 158 9.18 1.84 -9.33
N PRO A 159 10.29 1.20 -8.92
CA PRO A 159 10.87 1.48 -7.61
C PRO A 159 11.12 2.96 -7.41
N ALA A 160 10.78 3.49 -6.22
CA ALA A 160 11.21 4.81 -5.80
C ALA A 160 12.59 4.70 -5.14
N ASN A 161 13.47 5.63 -5.47
CA ASN A 161 14.81 5.75 -4.87
C ASN A 161 14.74 6.36 -3.46
#